data_406fbed2f6e3e35ec5b4ea8c7a9e5d97
#
_entry.id   406fbed2f6e3e35ec5b4ea8c7a9e5d97
#
_cell.length_a   1.000
_cell.length_b   1.000
_cell.length_c   1.000
_cell.angle_alpha   90.00
_cell.angle_beta   90.00
_cell.angle_gamma   90.00
#
_symmetry.space_group_name_H-M   'P 1'
#
loop_
_entity.id
_entity.type
_entity.pdbx_description
1 polymer ?
#
loop_
_entity_poly.entity_id
_entity_poly.type
_entity_poly.pdbx_seq_one_letter_code
_entity_poly.pdbx_strand_id
1 'polypeptide(L)'
;MADTPQHGAASASRRDAQSTRLRLLDAASGLFAERGYERATVRDIADRAGVNQALLFRYFGSKKALFGEVMARGGHEQLRTTPAERLFEVALRGMLAGGRESADRSLEVCLRSIGGSDEIADALRGLGEEYAAVLATLSESDTGSLRGDLALSWLLGIGLMRVVVGKEPLVSADPDTVCRLVVGALGGLLEGLPQTGEAGESGEGTEAGKAGALGKAGEAGDAMKAEGADGGDGTGGERARIPR
;
A
#
# COMPACT_ATOMS: atom_id res chain seq x y z
N MET A 1 -63.42 -4.28 5.03
CA MET A 1 -62.25 -5.09 4.63
C MET A 1 -61.02 -4.29 4.98
N ALA A 2 -60.32 -4.72 6.01
CA ALA A 2 -59.19 -4.03 6.60
C ALA A 2 -57.91 -4.47 5.85
N ASP A 3 -57.26 -3.52 5.22
CA ASP A 3 -55.98 -3.68 4.57
C ASP A 3 -54.89 -3.65 5.66
N THR A 4 -54.22 -4.75 5.82
CA THR A 4 -53.29 -5.01 6.94
C THR A 4 -51.90 -4.47 6.56
N PRO A 5 -51.16 -3.78 7.47
CA PRO A 5 -49.85 -3.19 7.18
C PRO A 5 -48.74 -4.23 7.23
N GLN A 6 -48.51 -5.01 6.19
CA GLN A 6 -47.38 -5.95 6.08
C GLN A 6 -46.05 -5.25 5.78
N HIS A 7 -46.06 -4.00 5.40
CA HIS A 7 -44.83 -3.24 5.04
C HIS A 7 -43.99 -2.84 6.25
N GLY A 8 -44.56 -2.67 7.44
CA GLY A 8 -43.84 -2.26 8.64
C GLY A 8 -42.91 -3.33 9.24
N ALA A 9 -43.35 -4.58 9.23
CA ALA A 9 -42.59 -5.68 9.83
C ALA A 9 -41.34 -6.05 9.03
N ALA A 10 -41.44 -6.03 7.70
CA ALA A 10 -40.30 -6.31 6.81
C ALA A 10 -39.20 -5.22 6.84
N SER A 11 -39.60 -3.96 7.07
CA SER A 11 -38.64 -2.84 7.20
C SER A 11 -37.96 -2.83 8.58
N ALA A 12 -38.67 -3.24 9.66
CA ALA A 12 -38.09 -3.39 10.98
C ALA A 12 -37.10 -4.54 11.01
N SER A 13 -37.42 -5.71 10.44
CA SER A 13 -36.53 -6.87 10.37
C SER A 13 -35.25 -6.57 9.58
N ARG A 14 -35.33 -5.80 8.48
CA ARG A 14 -34.14 -5.38 7.71
C ARG A 14 -33.25 -4.42 8.51
N ARG A 15 -33.82 -3.47 9.24
CA ARG A 15 -33.07 -2.55 10.11
C ARG A 15 -32.35 -3.30 11.23
N ASP A 16 -33.01 -4.28 11.85
CA ASP A 16 -32.40 -5.10 12.90
C ASP A 16 -31.25 -5.97 12.37
N ALA A 17 -31.41 -6.53 11.16
CA ALA A 17 -30.35 -7.28 10.50
C ALA A 17 -29.13 -6.40 10.18
N GLN A 18 -29.37 -5.20 9.64
CA GLN A 18 -28.30 -4.24 9.32
C GLN A 18 -27.61 -3.73 10.60
N SER A 19 -28.35 -3.44 11.66
CA SER A 19 -27.80 -3.05 12.96
C SER A 19 -26.93 -4.16 13.54
N THR A 20 -27.37 -5.41 13.47
CA THR A 20 -26.60 -6.57 13.93
C THR A 20 -25.31 -6.75 13.14
N ARG A 21 -25.37 -6.60 11.82
CA ARG A 21 -24.18 -6.67 10.95
C ARG A 21 -23.16 -5.59 11.28
N LEU A 22 -23.61 -4.35 11.51
CA LEU A 22 -22.72 -3.25 11.90
C LEU A 22 -22.06 -3.50 13.26
N ARG A 23 -22.82 -3.99 14.28
CA ARG A 23 -22.25 -4.34 15.58
C ARG A 23 -21.15 -5.39 15.48
N LEU A 24 -21.33 -6.39 14.60
CA LEU A 24 -20.28 -7.39 14.34
C LEU A 24 -19.03 -6.79 13.70
N LEU A 25 -19.20 -5.88 12.72
CA LEU A 25 -18.09 -5.17 12.09
C LEU A 25 -17.34 -4.29 13.10
N ASP A 26 -18.05 -3.55 13.95
CA ASP A 26 -17.44 -2.68 14.95
C ASP A 26 -16.69 -3.50 16.03
N ALA A 27 -17.29 -4.59 16.49
CA ALA A 27 -16.67 -5.51 17.45
C ALA A 27 -15.41 -6.17 16.85
N ALA A 28 -15.47 -6.59 15.57
CA ALA A 28 -14.35 -7.20 14.86
C ALA A 28 -13.22 -6.20 14.65
N SER A 29 -13.54 -4.97 14.20
CA SER A 29 -12.57 -3.89 14.01
C SER A 29 -11.79 -3.62 15.29
N GLY A 30 -12.49 -3.46 16.43
CA GLY A 30 -11.85 -3.26 17.73
C GLY A 30 -10.95 -4.43 18.15
N LEU A 31 -11.42 -5.67 17.98
CA LEU A 31 -10.66 -6.86 18.37
C LEU A 31 -9.43 -7.09 17.46
N PHE A 32 -9.56 -6.85 16.16
CA PHE A 32 -8.44 -6.95 15.23
C PHE A 32 -7.37 -5.89 15.52
N ALA A 33 -7.77 -4.66 15.85
CA ALA A 33 -6.84 -3.61 16.27
C ALA A 33 -6.14 -3.92 17.60
N GLU A 34 -6.86 -4.48 18.59
CA GLU A 34 -6.32 -4.78 19.93
C GLU A 34 -5.42 -6.02 19.96
N ARG A 35 -5.76 -7.05 19.19
CA ARG A 35 -5.17 -8.40 19.33
C ARG A 35 -4.58 -8.94 18.03
N GLY A 36 -4.82 -8.28 16.90
CA GLY A 36 -4.50 -8.77 15.56
C GLY A 36 -5.45 -9.86 15.08
N TYR A 37 -5.39 -10.13 13.77
CA TYR A 37 -6.29 -11.09 13.11
C TYR A 37 -6.22 -12.49 13.73
N GLU A 38 -5.02 -13.03 13.99
CA GLU A 38 -4.86 -14.42 14.41
C GLU A 38 -5.49 -14.68 15.79
N ARG A 39 -5.29 -13.78 16.76
CA ARG A 39 -5.71 -13.96 18.14
C ARG A 39 -7.16 -13.58 18.42
N ALA A 40 -7.80 -12.80 17.54
CA ALA A 40 -9.22 -12.50 17.65
C ALA A 40 -10.05 -13.71 17.20
N THR A 41 -10.85 -14.30 18.10
CA THR A 41 -11.69 -15.45 17.77
C THR A 41 -13.10 -15.03 17.37
N VAL A 42 -13.79 -15.87 16.60
CA VAL A 42 -15.21 -15.68 16.24
C VAL A 42 -16.09 -15.53 17.50
N ARG A 43 -15.74 -16.27 18.55
CA ARG A 43 -16.46 -16.21 19.82
C ARG A 43 -16.28 -14.85 20.50
N ASP A 44 -15.02 -14.36 20.59
CA ASP A 44 -14.76 -13.03 21.18
C ASP A 44 -15.49 -11.92 20.43
N ILE A 45 -15.54 -12.00 19.09
CA ILE A 45 -16.24 -11.03 18.25
C ILE A 45 -17.75 -11.07 18.53
N ALA A 46 -18.34 -12.25 18.55
CA ALA A 46 -19.77 -12.43 18.82
C ALA A 46 -20.15 -11.97 20.23
N ASP A 47 -19.35 -12.34 21.25
CA ASP A 47 -19.54 -11.94 22.64
C ASP A 47 -19.45 -10.40 22.79
N ARG A 48 -18.45 -9.75 22.16
CA ARG A 48 -18.32 -8.28 22.16
C ARG A 48 -19.48 -7.58 21.43
N ALA A 49 -19.96 -8.16 20.34
CA ALA A 49 -21.13 -7.66 19.60
C ALA A 49 -22.47 -7.90 20.32
N GLY A 50 -22.48 -8.73 21.36
CA GLY A 50 -23.71 -9.12 22.07
C GLY A 50 -24.65 -9.95 21.20
N VAL A 51 -24.10 -10.87 20.38
CA VAL A 51 -24.88 -11.72 19.46
C VAL A 51 -24.40 -13.16 19.49
N ASN A 52 -25.21 -14.06 18.95
CA ASN A 52 -24.80 -15.46 18.77
C ASN A 52 -23.78 -15.54 17.62
N GLN A 53 -22.71 -16.34 17.81
CA GLN A 53 -21.68 -16.54 16.77
C GLN A 53 -22.24 -17.11 15.44
N ALA A 54 -23.39 -17.83 15.47
CA ALA A 54 -24.04 -18.29 14.25
C ALA A 54 -24.48 -17.13 13.33
N LEU A 55 -24.77 -15.95 13.91
CA LEU A 55 -25.07 -14.75 13.13
C LEU A 55 -23.84 -14.21 12.39
N LEU A 56 -22.64 -14.34 12.96
CA LEU A 56 -21.40 -13.97 12.25
C LEU A 56 -21.26 -14.81 10.98
N PHE A 57 -21.40 -16.12 11.08
CA PHE A 57 -21.35 -17.00 9.90
C PHE A 57 -22.48 -16.73 8.91
N ARG A 58 -23.68 -16.41 9.40
CA ARG A 58 -24.81 -16.06 8.52
C ARG A 58 -24.58 -14.78 7.73
N TYR A 59 -23.94 -13.74 8.32
CA TYR A 59 -23.75 -12.45 7.68
C TYR A 59 -22.47 -12.37 6.84
N PHE A 60 -21.42 -13.07 7.25
CA PHE A 60 -20.09 -12.93 6.66
C PHE A 60 -19.53 -14.24 6.11
N GLY A 61 -20.14 -15.39 6.41
CA GLY A 61 -19.65 -16.69 5.97
C GLY A 61 -18.43 -17.18 6.75
N SER A 62 -17.43 -16.34 6.94
CA SER A 62 -16.17 -16.71 7.62
C SER A 62 -15.59 -15.54 8.43
N LYS A 63 -14.66 -15.85 9.36
CA LYS A 63 -13.82 -14.83 10.02
C LYS A 63 -12.98 -14.07 9.00
N LYS A 64 -12.52 -14.78 7.96
CA LYS A 64 -11.70 -14.21 6.91
C LYS A 64 -12.47 -13.18 6.08
N ALA A 65 -13.70 -13.49 5.68
CA ALA A 65 -14.58 -12.55 4.98
C ALA A 65 -14.92 -11.33 5.84
N LEU A 66 -15.26 -11.54 7.11
CA LEU A 66 -15.48 -10.44 8.06
C LEU A 66 -14.24 -9.53 8.18
N PHE A 67 -13.05 -10.11 8.21
CA PHE A 67 -11.80 -9.35 8.25
C PHE A 67 -11.61 -8.51 6.97
N GLY A 68 -11.85 -9.10 5.78
CA GLY A 68 -11.81 -8.37 4.50
C GLY A 68 -12.75 -7.16 4.49
N GLU A 69 -13.97 -7.33 5.00
CA GLU A 69 -14.93 -6.22 5.11
C GLU A 69 -14.51 -5.13 6.12
N VAL A 70 -13.90 -5.53 7.24
CA VAL A 70 -13.34 -4.56 8.21
C VAL A 70 -12.22 -3.74 7.56
N MET A 71 -11.32 -4.38 6.84
CA MET A 71 -10.22 -3.70 6.15
C MET A 71 -10.72 -2.79 5.03
N ALA A 72 -11.67 -3.26 4.22
CA ALA A 72 -12.28 -2.45 3.17
C ALA A 72 -12.99 -1.22 3.76
N ARG A 73 -13.74 -1.40 4.85
CA ARG A 73 -14.42 -0.27 5.54
C ARG A 73 -13.42 0.78 6.05
N GLY A 74 -12.30 0.34 6.63
CA GLY A 74 -11.22 1.24 7.05
C GLY A 74 -10.63 2.02 5.88
N GLY A 75 -10.38 1.35 4.76
CA GLY A 75 -9.90 1.97 3.53
C GLY A 75 -10.90 2.96 2.93
N HIS A 76 -12.19 2.62 2.87
CA HIS A 76 -13.23 3.57 2.42
C HIS A 76 -13.35 4.79 3.34
N GLU A 77 -13.20 4.61 4.67
CA GLU A 77 -13.15 5.75 5.59
C GLU A 77 -11.96 6.66 5.30
N GLN A 78 -10.79 6.09 5.04
CA GLN A 78 -9.61 6.84 4.66
C GLN A 78 -9.81 7.61 3.35
N LEU A 79 -10.43 6.99 2.33
CA LEU A 79 -10.78 7.66 1.06
C LEU A 79 -11.70 8.87 1.28
N ARG A 80 -12.66 8.76 2.21
CA ARG A 80 -13.61 9.86 2.49
C ARG A 80 -13.03 11.00 3.30
N THR A 81 -12.07 10.71 4.18
CA THR A 81 -11.54 11.67 5.17
C THR A 81 -10.21 12.27 4.76
N THR A 82 -9.53 11.72 3.75
CA THR A 82 -8.20 12.15 3.32
C THR A 82 -8.29 12.85 1.97
N PRO A 83 -7.78 14.09 1.83
CA PRO A 83 -7.66 14.74 0.53
C PRO A 83 -6.84 13.90 -0.46
N ALA A 84 -7.19 13.95 -1.75
CA ALA A 84 -6.56 13.14 -2.79
C ALA A 84 -5.03 13.29 -2.81
N GLU A 85 -4.55 14.54 -2.63
CA GLU A 85 -3.12 14.89 -2.65
C GLU A 85 -2.32 14.24 -1.53
N ARG A 86 -2.99 13.86 -0.43
CA ARG A 86 -2.36 13.22 0.74
C ARG A 86 -2.65 11.73 0.83
N LEU A 87 -3.56 11.23 0.01
CA LEU A 87 -4.07 9.87 0.12
C LEU A 87 -2.96 8.84 0.00
N PHE A 88 -2.09 8.99 -0.98
CA PHE A 88 -0.97 8.08 -1.18
C PHE A 88 0.00 8.07 0.00
N GLU A 89 0.39 9.25 0.49
CA GLU A 89 1.30 9.37 1.63
C GLU A 89 0.72 8.72 2.89
N VAL A 90 -0.56 9.00 3.19
CA VAL A 90 -1.24 8.47 4.39
C VAL A 90 -1.35 6.94 4.30
N ALA A 91 -1.70 6.39 3.13
CA ALA A 91 -1.77 4.95 2.92
C ALA A 91 -0.38 4.29 3.05
N LEU A 92 0.65 4.90 2.45
CA LEU A 92 2.03 4.42 2.55
C LEU A 92 2.53 4.42 4.00
N ARG A 93 2.32 5.51 4.75
CA ARG A 93 2.68 5.58 6.17
C ARG A 93 1.98 4.50 6.99
N GLY A 94 0.70 4.26 6.75
CA GLY A 94 -0.05 3.18 7.39
C GLY A 94 0.58 1.80 7.13
N MET A 95 0.98 1.51 5.90
CA MET A 95 1.67 0.27 5.55
C MET A 95 3.06 0.16 6.18
N LEU A 96 3.79 1.27 6.26
CA LEU A 96 5.13 1.29 6.86
C LEU A 96 5.10 1.17 8.38
N ALA A 97 4.05 1.66 9.05
CA ALA A 97 3.86 1.53 10.49
C ALA A 97 3.54 0.08 10.91
N GLY A 98 2.91 -0.72 10.04
CA GLY A 98 2.61 -2.14 10.26
C GLY A 98 3.80 -3.06 10.02
N GLY A 99 4.99 -2.76 10.53
CA GLY A 99 6.22 -3.54 10.32
C GLY A 99 6.16 -4.97 10.89
N ARG A 100 7.17 -5.80 10.55
CA ARG A 100 7.31 -7.22 10.98
C ARG A 100 7.37 -7.43 12.48
N GLU A 101 7.75 -6.40 13.23
CA GLU A 101 7.77 -6.42 14.70
C GLU A 101 6.39 -6.17 15.31
N SER A 102 5.44 -5.68 14.53
CA SER A 102 4.05 -5.57 14.98
C SER A 102 3.49 -6.95 15.28
N ALA A 103 2.92 -7.13 16.46
CA ALA A 103 2.14 -8.32 16.81
C ALA A 103 0.89 -8.48 15.91
N ASP A 104 0.57 -7.44 15.15
CA ASP A 104 -0.55 -7.39 14.21
C ASP A 104 -0.10 -7.79 12.80
N ARG A 105 -0.48 -8.99 12.39
CA ARG A 105 -0.26 -9.52 11.03
C ARG A 105 -1.40 -9.19 10.06
N SER A 106 -2.28 -8.29 10.41
CA SER A 106 -3.46 -7.96 9.60
C SER A 106 -3.07 -7.48 8.20
N LEU A 107 -2.08 -6.60 8.11
CA LEU A 107 -1.57 -6.12 6.82
C LEU A 107 -0.93 -7.26 5.99
N GLU A 108 -0.19 -8.17 6.63
CA GLU A 108 0.38 -9.34 5.94
C GLU A 108 -0.72 -10.22 5.35
N VAL A 109 -1.79 -10.49 6.11
CA VAL A 109 -2.94 -11.27 5.64
C VAL A 109 -3.61 -10.58 4.43
N CYS A 110 -3.80 -9.27 4.47
CA CYS A 110 -4.35 -8.51 3.34
C CYS A 110 -3.45 -8.62 2.11
N LEU A 111 -2.16 -8.33 2.25
CA LEU A 111 -1.22 -8.32 1.12
C LEU A 111 -1.07 -9.72 0.50
N ARG A 112 -1.10 -10.79 1.30
CA ARG A 112 -1.06 -12.16 0.78
C ARG A 112 -2.35 -12.56 0.07
N SER A 113 -3.48 -11.92 0.37
CA SER A 113 -4.76 -12.19 -0.29
C SER A 113 -4.92 -11.42 -1.61
N ILE A 114 -4.12 -10.38 -1.86
CA ILE A 114 -4.13 -9.64 -3.13
C ILE A 114 -3.77 -10.60 -4.28
N GLY A 115 -4.60 -10.63 -5.31
CA GLY A 115 -4.43 -11.57 -6.42
C GLY A 115 -5.00 -12.97 -6.19
N GLY A 116 -5.53 -13.26 -5.01
CA GLY A 116 -6.32 -14.45 -4.74
C GLY A 116 -7.74 -14.37 -5.32
N SER A 117 -8.52 -15.41 -5.06
CA SER A 117 -9.95 -15.50 -5.42
C SER A 117 -10.83 -15.73 -4.19
N ASP A 118 -10.36 -15.27 -3.01
CA ASP A 118 -11.10 -15.40 -1.76
C ASP A 118 -11.86 -14.09 -1.42
N GLU A 119 -12.69 -14.18 -0.38
CA GLU A 119 -13.55 -13.07 0.03
C GLU A 119 -12.74 -11.80 0.42
N ILE A 120 -11.51 -11.95 0.92
CA ILE A 120 -10.64 -10.79 1.20
C ILE A 120 -10.17 -10.15 -0.11
N ALA A 121 -9.77 -10.98 -1.07
CA ALA A 121 -9.30 -10.49 -2.37
C ALA A 121 -10.37 -9.67 -3.09
N ASP A 122 -11.63 -10.13 -3.06
CA ASP A 122 -12.75 -9.43 -3.69
C ASP A 122 -13.02 -8.07 -3.01
N ALA A 123 -13.05 -8.04 -1.67
CA ALA A 123 -13.25 -6.80 -0.93
C ALA A 123 -12.12 -5.77 -1.17
N LEU A 124 -10.87 -6.24 -1.20
CA LEU A 124 -9.70 -5.38 -1.41
C LEU A 124 -9.55 -4.91 -2.86
N ARG A 125 -10.03 -5.71 -3.84
CA ARG A 125 -9.99 -5.31 -5.26
C ARG A 125 -10.87 -4.09 -5.50
N GLY A 126 -12.11 -4.11 -5.03
CA GLY A 126 -13.01 -2.95 -5.15
C GLY A 126 -12.44 -1.70 -4.49
N LEU A 127 -11.87 -1.85 -3.28
CA LEU A 127 -11.18 -0.75 -2.60
C LEU A 127 -9.99 -0.23 -3.42
N GLY A 128 -9.19 -1.12 -4.02
CA GLY A 128 -8.05 -0.75 -4.85
C GLY A 128 -8.47 0.06 -6.09
N GLU A 129 -9.56 -0.34 -6.75
CA GLU A 129 -10.13 0.40 -7.89
C GLU A 129 -10.55 1.83 -7.48
N GLU A 130 -11.17 1.99 -6.30
CA GLU A 130 -11.53 3.31 -5.78
C GLU A 130 -10.30 4.16 -5.46
N TYR A 131 -9.25 3.58 -4.85
CA TYR A 131 -7.99 4.28 -4.59
C TYR A 131 -7.33 4.75 -5.88
N ALA A 132 -7.22 3.87 -6.87
CA ALA A 132 -6.64 4.20 -8.17
C ALA A 132 -7.43 5.32 -8.87
N ALA A 133 -8.77 5.28 -8.81
CA ALA A 133 -9.63 6.31 -9.37
C ALA A 133 -9.41 7.68 -8.71
N VAL A 134 -9.28 7.74 -7.37
CA VAL A 134 -8.98 8.99 -6.66
C VAL A 134 -7.58 9.50 -7.01
N LEU A 135 -6.57 8.64 -7.05
CA LEU A 135 -5.22 9.02 -7.44
C LEU A 135 -5.14 9.50 -8.89
N ALA A 136 -5.95 8.92 -9.78
CA ALA A 136 -6.04 9.35 -11.18
C ALA A 136 -6.50 10.81 -11.34
N THR A 137 -7.27 11.34 -10.39
CA THR A 137 -7.71 12.76 -10.40
C THR A 137 -6.56 13.76 -10.20
N LEU A 138 -5.40 13.28 -9.74
CA LEU A 138 -4.19 14.09 -9.56
C LEU A 138 -3.36 14.23 -10.85
N SER A 139 -3.82 13.70 -11.97
CA SER A 139 -3.22 13.88 -13.27
C SER A 139 -4.21 14.49 -14.24
N GLU A 140 -3.80 15.53 -14.95
CA GLU A 140 -4.57 16.15 -16.02
C GLU A 140 -4.38 15.46 -17.38
N SER A 141 -3.54 14.43 -17.43
CA SER A 141 -3.19 13.69 -18.64
C SER A 141 -4.27 12.69 -19.05
N ASP A 142 -4.42 12.43 -20.33
CA ASP A 142 -5.27 11.34 -20.89
C ASP A 142 -4.90 9.96 -20.34
N THR A 143 -3.73 9.83 -19.75
CA THR A 143 -3.24 8.61 -19.07
C THR A 143 -3.50 8.58 -17.58
N GLY A 144 -4.34 9.49 -17.04
CA GLY A 144 -4.60 9.61 -15.60
C GLY A 144 -5.00 8.30 -14.92
N SER A 145 -5.89 7.52 -15.53
CA SER A 145 -6.29 6.22 -15.00
C SER A 145 -5.09 5.26 -14.86
N LEU A 146 -4.27 5.13 -15.89
CA LEU A 146 -3.05 4.29 -15.85
C LEU A 146 -2.06 4.78 -14.79
N ARG A 147 -1.94 6.09 -14.61
CA ARG A 147 -1.06 6.69 -13.60
C ARG A 147 -1.55 6.39 -12.18
N GLY A 148 -2.87 6.45 -11.95
CA GLY A 148 -3.49 6.01 -10.70
C GLY A 148 -3.21 4.53 -10.38
N ASP A 149 -3.36 3.65 -11.38
CA ASP A 149 -3.05 2.22 -11.24
C ASP A 149 -1.56 1.97 -10.96
N LEU A 150 -0.66 2.72 -11.61
CA LEU A 150 0.78 2.64 -11.35
C LEU A 150 1.12 3.09 -9.92
N ALA A 151 0.51 4.18 -9.44
CA ALA A 151 0.70 4.65 -8.08
C ALA A 151 0.22 3.60 -7.05
N LEU A 152 -0.97 3.02 -7.27
CA LEU A 152 -1.47 1.93 -6.44
C LEU A 152 -0.53 0.71 -6.48
N SER A 153 -0.01 0.35 -7.65
CA SER A 153 0.93 -0.76 -7.81
C SER A 153 2.23 -0.53 -7.02
N TRP A 154 2.74 0.70 -6.98
CA TRP A 154 3.90 1.05 -6.15
C TRP A 154 3.59 0.90 -4.67
N LEU A 155 2.44 1.40 -4.22
CA LEU A 155 1.99 1.28 -2.83
C LEU A 155 1.95 -0.18 -2.38
N LEU A 156 1.26 -1.03 -3.15
CA LEU A 156 1.11 -2.45 -2.86
C LEU A 156 2.44 -3.19 -2.95
N GLY A 157 3.27 -2.87 -3.94
CA GLY A 157 4.60 -3.45 -4.14
C GLY A 157 5.53 -3.14 -2.96
N ILE A 158 5.56 -1.91 -2.47
CA ILE A 158 6.35 -1.52 -1.30
C ILE A 158 5.86 -2.28 -0.06
N GLY A 159 4.55 -2.32 0.16
CA GLY A 159 3.96 -3.08 1.27
C GLY A 159 4.32 -4.56 1.21
N LEU A 160 4.18 -5.19 0.04
CA LEU A 160 4.51 -6.61 -0.18
C LEU A 160 5.99 -6.88 0.11
N MET A 161 6.89 -6.07 -0.45
CA MET A 161 8.34 -6.25 -0.29
C MET A 161 8.78 -6.05 1.17
N ARG A 162 8.18 -5.09 1.88
CA ARG A 162 8.49 -4.81 3.28
C ARG A 162 7.91 -5.86 4.24
N VAL A 163 6.61 -6.14 4.11
CA VAL A 163 5.85 -6.91 5.12
C VAL A 163 5.90 -8.42 4.84
N VAL A 164 5.69 -8.81 3.58
CA VAL A 164 5.57 -10.23 3.19
C VAL A 164 6.93 -10.85 2.86
N VAL A 165 7.71 -10.17 1.99
CA VAL A 165 9.03 -10.67 1.54
C VAL A 165 10.10 -10.40 2.59
N GLY A 166 10.00 -9.29 3.30
CA GLY A 166 11.01 -8.90 4.28
C GLY A 166 12.31 -8.45 3.65
N LYS A 167 12.23 -7.66 2.57
CA LYS A 167 13.39 -7.23 1.79
C LYS A 167 14.20 -6.12 2.49
N GLU A 168 15.45 -6.41 2.84
CA GLU A 168 16.39 -5.38 3.28
C GLU A 168 16.96 -4.59 2.06
N PRO A 169 17.24 -3.28 2.21
CA PRO A 169 17.12 -2.47 3.44
C PRO A 169 15.71 -1.89 3.72
N LEU A 170 14.70 -2.23 2.91
CA LEU A 170 13.36 -1.65 3.00
C LEU A 170 12.68 -1.91 4.35
N VAL A 171 12.94 -3.08 4.97
CA VAL A 171 12.37 -3.45 6.27
C VAL A 171 12.87 -2.55 7.39
N SER A 172 14.19 -2.32 7.41
CA SER A 172 14.85 -1.50 8.45
C SER A 172 14.83 -0.02 8.15
N ALA A 173 14.39 0.39 6.95
CA ALA A 173 14.35 1.78 6.56
C ALA A 173 13.36 2.59 7.42
N ASP A 174 13.76 3.79 7.78
CA ASP A 174 12.92 4.75 8.45
C ASP A 174 11.70 5.11 7.58
N PRO A 175 10.46 5.00 8.12
CA PRO A 175 9.23 5.28 7.38
C PRO A 175 9.20 6.68 6.73
N ASP A 176 9.71 7.72 7.40
CA ASP A 176 9.70 9.08 6.88
C ASP A 176 10.64 9.21 5.67
N THR A 177 11.78 8.54 5.72
CA THR A 177 12.71 8.49 4.60
C THR A 177 12.10 7.78 3.40
N VAL A 178 11.43 6.62 3.60
CA VAL A 178 10.74 5.91 2.53
C VAL A 178 9.62 6.77 1.92
N CYS A 179 8.78 7.38 2.77
CA CYS A 179 7.70 8.26 2.31
C CYS A 179 8.24 9.41 1.46
N ARG A 180 9.26 10.12 1.92
CA ARG A 180 9.85 11.25 1.20
C ARG A 180 10.38 10.85 -0.18
N LEU A 181 11.11 9.73 -0.26
CA LEU A 181 11.67 9.23 -1.52
C LEU A 181 10.57 8.81 -2.50
N VAL A 182 9.57 8.09 -2.01
CA VAL A 182 8.49 7.57 -2.86
C VAL A 182 7.55 8.67 -3.32
N VAL A 183 7.11 9.56 -2.42
CA VAL A 183 6.22 10.69 -2.76
C VAL A 183 6.93 11.65 -3.71
N GLY A 184 8.23 11.92 -3.49
CA GLY A 184 9.03 12.74 -4.39
C GLY A 184 9.12 12.14 -5.80
N ALA A 185 9.30 10.82 -5.93
CA ALA A 185 9.33 10.13 -7.22
C ALA A 185 7.96 10.10 -7.91
N LEU A 186 6.87 10.01 -7.13
CA LEU A 186 5.50 10.04 -7.65
C LEU A 186 5.08 11.41 -8.18
N GLY A 187 5.72 12.51 -7.76
CA GLY A 187 5.43 13.84 -8.28
C GLY A 187 5.58 13.96 -9.80
N GLY A 188 6.46 13.15 -10.40
CA GLY A 188 6.57 13.05 -11.86
C GLY A 188 5.49 12.19 -12.53
N LEU A 189 4.81 11.33 -11.73
CA LEU A 189 3.72 10.47 -12.21
C LEU A 189 2.35 11.14 -12.02
N LEU A 190 2.17 11.84 -10.91
CA LEU A 190 0.93 12.51 -10.50
C LEU A 190 1.25 14.00 -10.27
N GLU A 191 1.00 14.83 -11.29
CA GLU A 191 1.36 16.26 -11.29
C GLU A 191 0.67 17.07 -10.19
N GLY A 192 -0.49 16.62 -9.72
CA GLY A 192 -1.25 17.23 -8.62
C GLY A 192 -0.73 16.93 -7.22
N LEU A 193 0.33 16.12 -7.07
CA LEU A 193 0.94 15.92 -5.75
C LEU A 193 1.74 17.16 -5.33
N PRO A 194 1.64 17.59 -4.05
CA PRO A 194 2.48 18.66 -3.55
C PRO A 194 3.94 18.24 -3.67
N GLN A 195 4.72 19.04 -4.39
CA GLN A 195 6.16 18.84 -4.48
C GLN A 195 6.73 18.96 -3.07
N THR A 196 7.34 17.92 -2.55
CA THR A 196 8.16 18.00 -1.34
C THR A 196 9.45 18.74 -1.73
N GLY A 197 9.28 20.06 -1.96
CA GLY A 197 10.33 20.95 -2.36
C GLY A 197 10.90 21.64 -1.17
N GLU A 198 12.17 21.77 -1.20
CA GLU A 198 12.94 22.98 -0.90
C GLU A 198 12.22 23.98 0.02
N ALA A 199 12.22 23.68 1.31
CA ALA A 199 12.11 24.71 2.30
C ALA A 199 13.38 25.57 2.20
N GLY A 200 13.25 26.70 1.47
CA GLY A 200 13.90 27.95 1.70
C GLY A 200 15.41 27.97 1.89
N GLU A 201 16.12 28.29 0.81
CA GLU A 201 17.19 29.27 0.91
C GLU A 201 16.88 30.43 -0.04
N SER A 202 16.07 31.35 0.47
CA SER A 202 16.06 32.72 0.01
C SER A 202 17.34 33.37 0.50
N GLY A 203 18.41 33.23 -0.25
CA GLY A 203 19.63 34.01 -0.09
C GLY A 203 19.53 35.24 -0.98
N GLU A 204 19.27 36.38 -0.36
CA GLU A 204 19.51 37.71 -0.89
C GLU A 204 20.94 37.83 -1.47
N GLY A 205 21.02 38.50 -2.58
CA GLY A 205 22.22 39.32 -2.67
C GLY A 205 22.91 39.39 -3.99
N THR A 206 22.63 40.44 -4.69
CA THR A 206 23.57 41.38 -5.26
C THR A 206 24.03 41.14 -6.70
N GLU A 207 23.51 42.04 -7.53
CA GLU A 207 24.11 42.47 -8.79
C GLU A 207 25.62 42.73 -8.70
N ALA A 208 26.35 42.36 -9.69
CA ALA A 208 27.14 43.26 -10.50
C ALA A 208 28.22 42.50 -11.31
N GLY A 209 28.35 42.86 -12.57
CA GLY A 209 29.70 42.87 -13.20
C GLY A 209 29.87 42.02 -14.45
N LYS A 210 29.40 42.53 -15.56
CA LYS A 210 30.11 42.74 -16.86
C LYS A 210 31.35 41.94 -17.23
N ALA A 211 31.24 41.37 -18.44
CA ALA A 211 32.18 41.47 -19.55
C ALA A 211 33.42 40.53 -19.62
N GLY A 212 33.56 39.93 -20.80
CA GLY A 212 34.86 39.66 -21.36
C GLY A 212 35.08 38.27 -21.96
N ALA A 213 34.68 38.06 -23.19
CA ALA A 213 35.52 37.82 -24.35
C ALA A 213 36.39 36.56 -24.41
N LEU A 214 36.11 35.76 -25.42
CA LEU A 214 37.00 35.22 -26.48
C LEU A 214 38.26 34.40 -26.10
N GLY A 215 38.36 33.23 -26.74
CA GLY A 215 39.64 32.53 -27.00
C GLY A 215 39.43 31.04 -27.07
N LYS A 216 39.13 30.47 -28.20
CA LYS A 216 39.91 29.85 -29.29
C LYS A 216 40.86 28.73 -28.84
N ALA A 217 40.49 27.52 -29.31
CA ALA A 217 41.29 26.59 -30.11
C ALA A 217 42.53 25.87 -29.53
N GLY A 218 42.62 24.61 -29.90
CA GLY A 218 43.80 23.76 -29.91
C GLY A 218 43.45 22.35 -29.47
N GLU A 219 43.11 21.44 -30.33
CA GLU A 219 43.89 20.56 -31.22
C GLU A 219 44.87 19.63 -30.49
N ALA A 220 44.57 18.36 -30.68
CA ALA A 220 45.41 17.29 -31.20
C ALA A 220 46.34 16.49 -30.25
N GLY A 221 46.33 15.22 -30.53
CA GLY A 221 47.41 14.27 -30.31
C GLY A 221 47.02 13.10 -29.42
N ASP A 222 46.65 12.02 -29.91
CA ASP A 222 47.24 10.95 -30.74
C ASP A 222 48.11 9.98 -29.91
N ALA A 223 47.83 8.74 -30.17
CA ALA A 223 48.69 7.55 -30.21
C ALA A 223 48.99 6.80 -28.89
N MET A 224 48.49 5.61 -28.82
CA MET A 224 49.06 4.36 -29.29
C MET A 224 49.76 3.50 -28.25
N LYS A 225 49.40 2.22 -28.34
CA LYS A 225 50.13 0.96 -28.17
C LYS A 225 50.07 0.33 -26.79
N ALA A 226 49.44 -0.82 -26.64
CA ALA A 226 49.65 -2.19 -27.17
C ALA A 226 50.61 -3.02 -26.32
N GLU A 227 50.28 -4.30 -26.22
CA GLU A 227 51.06 -5.49 -25.85
C GLU A 227 51.24 -5.75 -24.37
N GLY A 228 51.05 -6.96 -23.89
CA GLY A 228 51.09 -8.35 -24.31
C GLY A 228 50.66 -9.18 -23.14
N ALA A 229 49.93 -10.22 -23.34
CA ALA A 229 50.33 -11.60 -23.61
C ALA A 229 50.88 -12.35 -22.39
N ASP A 230 50.31 -13.51 -22.30
CA ASP A 230 50.87 -14.77 -21.76
C ASP A 230 50.45 -15.12 -20.31
N GLY A 231 49.83 -16.23 -19.98
CA GLY A 231 50.00 -17.60 -20.36
C GLY A 231 49.90 -18.44 -19.07
N GLY A 232 49.29 -19.61 -19.13
CA GLY A 232 49.45 -20.65 -18.09
C GLY A 232 48.12 -21.12 -17.47
N ASP A 233 47.45 -22.07 -17.98
CA ASP A 233 47.48 -23.52 -17.94
C ASP A 233 47.62 -24.10 -16.50
N GLY A 234 46.70 -25.01 -16.12
CA GLY A 234 46.80 -25.79 -14.92
C GLY A 234 45.47 -26.44 -14.46
N THR A 235 44.98 -27.40 -15.20
CA THR A 235 44.45 -28.74 -14.83
C THR A 235 44.24 -29.08 -13.35
N GLY A 236 43.10 -29.76 -13.10
CA GLY A 236 42.81 -30.67 -11.98
C GLY A 236 41.43 -30.42 -11.39
N GLY A 237 40.40 -31.09 -11.65
CA GLY A 237 40.13 -32.48 -11.57
C GLY A 237 39.87 -32.92 -10.12
N GLU A 238 38.60 -32.93 -9.67
CA GLU A 238 38.16 -34.02 -8.79
C GLU A 238 36.65 -34.02 -8.57
N ARG A 239 36.05 -35.14 -8.85
CA ARG A 239 34.67 -35.55 -8.55
C ARG A 239 34.59 -36.00 -7.11
N ALA A 240 33.55 -35.73 -6.38
CA ALA A 240 32.94 -36.61 -5.37
C ALA A 240 31.52 -36.14 -5.03
N ARG A 241 30.54 -36.86 -5.49
CA ARG A 241 29.72 -37.87 -4.78
C ARG A 241 28.72 -37.31 -3.77
N ILE A 242 27.45 -37.34 -4.20
CA ILE A 242 26.21 -37.37 -3.38
C ILE A 242 26.19 -38.75 -2.65
N PRO A 243 25.64 -38.84 -1.42
CA PRO A 243 24.69 -39.87 -1.06
C PRO A 243 23.40 -39.32 -0.44
N ARG A 244 22.36 -39.92 -0.87
CA ARG A 244 21.06 -40.39 -0.36
C ARG A 244 20.44 -39.63 0.83
#